data_7633834717baf2ece0160da42e5755fb
#
_entry.id   7633834717baf2ece0160da42e5755fb
#
_cell.length_a   1.000
_cell.length_b   1.000
_cell.length_c   1.000
_cell.angle_alpha   90.00
_cell.angle_beta   90.00
_cell.angle_gamma   90.00
#
_symmetry.space_group_name_H-M   'P 1'
#
loop_
_entity.id
_entity.type
_entity.pdbx_description
1 polymer ?
#
loop_
_entity_poly.entity_id
_entity_poly.type
_entity_poly.pdbx_seq_one_letter_code
_entity_poly.pdbx_strand_id
1 'polypeptide(L)'
;MHGDTAVPSEFGLATFVHRSLAISGQAMDFVHGAFSPDGYGAHPRPRNAQVLRLFDYAAGRPVVVAQLHGLRDMAGKGDTPARVAQTEALVELIGRVRREGDALVVCGDLNVLPDSTTFEILGQLGLIELVTSRGFAGTRTSLYPKDGRFADYMLVSADVNVTRFEVVRQPEVSDHCPLLLEIG
;
A
#
# COMPACT_ATOMS: atom_id res chain seq x y z
N MET A 1 13.92 -3.14 11.84
CA MET A 1 15.40 -3.21 11.74
C MET A 1 15.73 -4.38 10.82
N HIS A 2 16.35 -4.11 9.69
CA HIS A 2 16.86 -5.15 8.80
C HIS A 2 18.39 -5.05 8.83
N GLY A 3 18.95 -5.36 10.02
CA GLY A 3 20.39 -5.44 10.18
C GLY A 3 20.95 -6.72 9.52
N ASP A 4 22.24 -6.76 9.34
CA ASP A 4 22.96 -7.97 8.97
C ASP A 4 22.73 -9.00 10.08
N THR A 5 21.84 -9.95 9.82
CA THR A 5 21.58 -11.06 10.73
C THR A 5 22.28 -12.29 10.17
N ALA A 6 22.96 -13.03 11.03
CA ALA A 6 23.56 -14.32 10.68
C ALA A 6 22.49 -15.40 10.37
N VAL A 7 21.23 -15.06 10.49
CA VAL A 7 20.09 -15.95 10.24
C VAL A 7 19.28 -15.41 9.07
N PRO A 8 18.96 -16.20 8.03
CA PRO A 8 18.06 -15.81 6.97
C PRO A 8 16.72 -15.31 7.57
N SER A 9 16.30 -14.13 7.16
CA SER A 9 15.00 -13.58 7.57
C SER A 9 14.08 -13.51 6.36
N GLU A 10 12.91 -14.10 6.49
CA GLU A 10 11.83 -13.97 5.50
C GLU A 10 10.90 -12.86 5.93
N PHE A 11 10.54 -11.97 5.00
CA PHE A 11 9.56 -10.91 5.21
C PHE A 11 8.77 -10.67 3.94
N GLY A 12 7.54 -10.19 4.08
CA GLY A 12 6.65 -9.95 2.95
C GLY A 12 5.38 -9.23 3.39
N LEU A 13 4.42 -9.22 2.49
CA LEU A 13 3.07 -8.72 2.72
C LEU A 13 2.19 -9.86 3.23
N ALA A 14 1.24 -9.53 4.10
CA ALA A 14 0.22 -10.46 4.57
C ALA A 14 -1.15 -9.77 4.55
N THR A 15 -2.15 -10.49 4.06
CA THR A 15 -3.56 -10.09 4.13
C THR A 15 -4.34 -11.15 4.88
N PHE A 16 -5.03 -10.73 5.93
CA PHE A 16 -5.98 -11.58 6.66
C PHE A 16 -7.39 -11.24 6.18
N VAL A 17 -8.05 -12.22 5.59
CA VAL A 17 -9.41 -12.06 5.06
C VAL A 17 -10.39 -12.77 5.97
N HIS A 18 -11.43 -12.04 6.42
CA HIS A 18 -12.48 -12.69 7.20
C HIS A 18 -13.24 -13.70 6.34
N ARG A 19 -13.60 -14.84 6.93
CA ARG A 19 -14.24 -15.97 6.23
C ARG A 19 -15.61 -15.67 5.62
N SER A 20 -16.23 -14.54 5.95
CA SER A 20 -17.47 -14.08 5.29
C SER A 20 -17.23 -13.46 3.92
N LEU A 21 -15.97 -13.19 3.54
CA LEU A 21 -15.59 -12.67 2.23
C LEU A 21 -15.01 -13.80 1.39
N ALA A 22 -15.42 -13.90 0.15
CA ALA A 22 -14.82 -14.84 -0.79
C ALA A 22 -13.67 -14.18 -1.56
N ILE A 23 -12.55 -14.88 -1.66
CA ILE A 23 -11.46 -14.46 -2.58
C ILE A 23 -11.81 -14.99 -3.98
N SER A 24 -12.17 -14.08 -4.89
CA SER A 24 -12.59 -14.41 -6.26
C SER A 24 -11.52 -14.15 -7.32
N GLY A 25 -10.38 -13.60 -6.92
CA GLY A 25 -9.20 -13.38 -7.74
C GLY A 25 -8.03 -12.90 -6.90
N GLN A 26 -6.81 -13.22 -7.33
CA GLN A 26 -5.60 -12.74 -6.66
C GLN A 26 -4.43 -12.67 -7.64
N ALA A 27 -3.52 -11.75 -7.38
CA ALA A 27 -2.21 -11.68 -8.00
C ALA A 27 -1.18 -11.16 -6.99
N MET A 28 0.05 -11.63 -7.12
CA MET A 28 1.20 -11.12 -6.38
C MET A 28 2.41 -11.17 -7.31
N ASP A 29 3.18 -10.08 -7.34
CA ASP A 29 4.37 -10.00 -8.18
C ASP A 29 5.35 -8.98 -7.60
N PHE A 30 6.60 -9.02 -8.07
CA PHE A 30 7.55 -7.94 -7.80
C PHE A 30 7.19 -6.72 -8.63
N VAL A 31 7.00 -5.59 -7.94
CA VAL A 31 6.81 -4.27 -8.57
C VAL A 31 8.12 -3.50 -8.66
N HIS A 32 9.18 -4.01 -8.02
CA HIS A 32 10.56 -3.54 -8.17
C HIS A 32 11.54 -4.66 -7.85
N GLY A 33 12.56 -4.82 -8.69
CA GLY A 33 13.57 -5.86 -8.52
C GLY A 33 13.02 -7.28 -8.69
N ALA A 34 13.74 -8.26 -8.15
CA ALA A 34 13.39 -9.69 -8.23
C ALA A 34 13.89 -10.42 -6.99
N PHE A 35 13.46 -11.67 -6.81
CA PHE A 35 14.00 -12.54 -5.77
C PHE A 35 15.50 -12.77 -5.96
N SER A 36 16.26 -12.75 -4.86
CA SER A 36 17.68 -13.12 -4.83
C SER A 36 17.91 -14.11 -3.69
N PRO A 37 18.45 -15.30 -3.99
CA PRO A 37 18.83 -16.28 -2.96
C PRO A 37 20.01 -15.81 -2.11
N ASP A 38 20.83 -14.89 -2.63
CA ASP A 38 22.02 -14.36 -1.95
C ASP A 38 21.70 -13.15 -1.05
N GLY A 39 20.39 -12.85 -0.87
CA GLY A 39 19.93 -11.68 -0.15
C GLY A 39 19.92 -10.42 -0.99
N TYR A 40 19.59 -9.28 -0.38
CA TYR A 40 19.28 -8.05 -1.11
C TYR A 40 20.26 -6.91 -0.86
N GLY A 41 21.22 -7.08 0.01
CA GLY A 41 22.21 -6.05 0.30
C GLY A 41 21.61 -4.70 0.74
N ALA A 42 22.21 -3.62 0.25
CA ALA A 42 21.75 -2.25 0.52
C ALA A 42 20.47 -1.89 -0.24
N HIS A 43 19.82 -0.80 0.16
CA HIS A 43 18.70 -0.23 -0.59
C HIS A 43 19.17 0.40 -1.92
N PRO A 44 18.29 0.41 -2.96
CA PRO A 44 16.90 -0.10 -2.95
C PRO A 44 16.84 -1.63 -2.99
N ARG A 45 15.92 -2.20 -2.19
CA ARG A 45 15.66 -3.65 -2.16
C ARG A 45 14.42 -3.98 -2.98
N PRO A 46 14.29 -5.22 -3.49
CA PRO A 46 13.08 -5.66 -4.18
C PRO A 46 11.81 -5.41 -3.38
N ARG A 47 10.73 -5.12 -4.08
CA ARG A 47 9.41 -4.86 -3.53
C ARG A 47 8.38 -5.66 -4.29
N ASN A 48 7.51 -6.33 -3.55
CA ASN A 48 6.34 -6.99 -4.11
C ASN A 48 5.06 -6.23 -3.75
N ALA A 49 4.02 -6.48 -4.52
CA ALA A 49 2.67 -6.05 -4.24
C ALA A 49 1.72 -7.26 -4.26
N GLN A 50 0.63 -7.15 -3.55
CA GLN A 50 -0.44 -8.15 -3.52
C GLN A 50 -1.76 -7.48 -3.88
N VAL A 51 -2.54 -8.12 -4.74
CA VAL A 51 -3.88 -7.69 -5.15
C VAL A 51 -4.84 -8.82 -4.93
N LEU A 52 -5.92 -8.55 -4.20
CA LEU A 52 -7.01 -9.49 -3.93
C LEU A 52 -8.32 -8.90 -4.44
N ARG A 53 -9.10 -9.71 -5.15
CA ARG A 53 -10.50 -9.40 -5.47
C ARG A 53 -11.37 -10.18 -4.49
N LEU A 54 -12.02 -9.46 -3.62
CA LEU A 54 -12.90 -9.99 -2.59
C LEU A 54 -14.36 -9.81 -3.03
N PHE A 55 -15.24 -10.74 -2.67
CA PHE A 55 -16.67 -10.58 -2.83
C PHE A 55 -17.31 -10.54 -1.46
N ASP A 56 -18.00 -9.43 -1.18
CA ASP A 56 -18.80 -9.27 0.02
C ASP A 56 -20.23 -9.73 -0.25
N TYR A 57 -20.62 -10.84 0.36
CA TYR A 57 -21.96 -11.39 0.22
C TYR A 57 -23.04 -10.52 0.88
N ALA A 58 -22.68 -9.75 1.91
CA ALA A 58 -23.62 -8.87 2.59
C ALA A 58 -23.92 -7.63 1.75
N ALA A 59 -22.89 -7.03 1.17
CA ALA A 59 -23.01 -5.87 0.28
C ALA A 59 -23.39 -6.26 -1.16
N GLY A 60 -23.26 -7.55 -1.52
CA GLY A 60 -23.56 -8.05 -2.87
C GLY A 60 -22.61 -7.53 -3.95
N ARG A 61 -21.39 -7.09 -3.58
CA ARG A 61 -20.46 -6.46 -4.51
C ARG A 61 -19.00 -6.90 -4.31
N PRO A 62 -18.21 -6.85 -5.38
CA PRO A 62 -16.78 -7.07 -5.28
C PRO A 62 -16.05 -5.81 -4.83
N VAL A 63 -14.92 -6.01 -4.13
CA VAL A 63 -13.93 -4.99 -3.83
C VAL A 63 -12.54 -5.54 -4.12
N VAL A 64 -11.72 -4.77 -4.81
CA VAL A 64 -10.31 -5.09 -5.04
C VAL A 64 -9.47 -4.33 -4.01
N VAL A 65 -8.61 -5.06 -3.32
CA VAL A 65 -7.64 -4.48 -2.37
C VAL A 65 -6.25 -4.77 -2.89
N ALA A 66 -5.49 -3.71 -3.14
CA ALA A 66 -4.10 -3.77 -3.53
C ALA A 66 -3.23 -3.20 -2.41
N GLN A 67 -2.19 -3.92 -2.01
CA GLN A 67 -1.24 -3.46 -1.01
C GLN A 67 0.20 -3.62 -1.47
N LEU A 68 1.05 -2.71 -1.02
CA LEU A 68 2.49 -2.80 -1.21
C LEU A 68 3.24 -2.16 -0.04
N HIS A 69 4.50 -2.57 0.12
CA HIS A 69 5.50 -1.81 0.84
C HIS A 69 6.44 -1.17 -0.18
N GLY A 70 6.25 0.12 -0.42
CA GLY A 70 6.92 0.87 -1.47
C GLY A 70 8.45 0.95 -1.33
N LEU A 71 9.08 1.36 -2.41
CA LEU A 71 10.52 1.43 -2.52
C LEU A 71 11.11 2.41 -1.50
N ARG A 72 12.02 1.91 -0.66
CA ARG A 72 12.87 2.76 0.16
C ARG A 72 14.12 3.11 -0.61
N ASP A 73 14.36 4.40 -0.80
CA ASP A 73 15.53 4.96 -1.44
C ASP A 73 16.41 5.68 -0.40
N MET A 74 17.72 5.55 -0.51
CA MET A 74 18.67 6.22 0.38
C MET A 74 18.71 7.75 0.13
N ALA A 75 18.33 8.19 -1.07
CA ALA A 75 18.18 9.60 -1.42
C ALA A 75 16.93 10.26 -0.80
N GLY A 76 16.07 9.50 -0.13
CA GLY A 76 14.87 10.02 0.53
C GLY A 76 13.56 9.55 -0.10
N LYS A 77 12.49 10.33 0.10
CA LYS A 77 11.12 10.00 -0.33
C LYS A 77 10.65 10.75 -1.59
N GLY A 78 11.51 11.56 -2.20
CA GLY A 78 11.20 12.24 -3.46
C GLY A 78 11.04 11.27 -4.63
N ASP A 79 10.46 11.76 -5.72
CA ASP A 79 10.23 10.95 -6.91
C ASP A 79 11.52 10.54 -7.58
N THR A 80 11.53 9.30 -8.07
CA THR A 80 12.61 8.70 -8.84
C THR A 80 12.03 7.87 -9.98
N PRO A 81 12.78 7.64 -11.07
CA PRO A 81 12.31 6.74 -12.14
C PRO A 81 11.94 5.34 -11.63
N ALA A 82 12.63 4.84 -10.61
CA ALA A 82 12.32 3.54 -10.00
C ALA A 82 10.98 3.53 -9.27
N ARG A 83 10.58 4.64 -8.63
CA ARG A 83 9.25 4.77 -8.00
C ARG A 83 8.14 4.89 -9.02
N VAL A 84 8.37 5.62 -10.09
CA VAL A 84 7.41 5.70 -11.21
C VAL A 84 7.19 4.31 -11.78
N ALA A 85 8.26 3.61 -12.16
CA ALA A 85 8.18 2.23 -12.70
C ALA A 85 7.51 1.25 -11.71
N GLN A 86 7.78 1.37 -10.40
CA GLN A 86 7.10 0.60 -9.37
C GLN A 86 5.59 0.85 -9.38
N THR A 87 5.17 2.11 -9.51
CA THR A 87 3.75 2.47 -9.49
C THR A 87 3.05 1.98 -10.76
N GLU A 88 3.70 2.08 -11.90
CA GLU A 88 3.20 1.53 -13.18
C GLU A 88 3.04 0.01 -13.10
N ALA A 89 4.03 -0.70 -12.56
CA ALA A 89 3.94 -2.15 -12.34
C ALA A 89 2.80 -2.53 -11.37
N LEU A 90 2.53 -1.70 -10.35
CA LEU A 90 1.37 -1.89 -9.47
C LEU A 90 0.05 -1.71 -10.25
N VAL A 91 -0.04 -0.69 -11.10
CA VAL A 91 -1.23 -0.47 -11.95
C VAL A 91 -1.48 -1.68 -12.88
N GLU A 92 -0.43 -2.21 -13.50
CA GLU A 92 -0.54 -3.42 -14.31
C GLU A 92 -1.00 -4.63 -13.49
N LEU A 93 -0.45 -4.81 -12.28
CA LEU A 93 -0.83 -5.90 -11.39
C LEU A 93 -2.31 -5.80 -10.97
N ILE A 94 -2.79 -4.59 -10.66
CA ILE A 94 -4.21 -4.32 -10.38
C ILE A 94 -5.07 -4.71 -11.58
N GLY A 95 -4.65 -4.34 -12.80
CA GLY A 95 -5.37 -4.65 -14.03
C GLY A 95 -5.52 -6.16 -14.32
N ARG A 96 -4.63 -7.02 -13.78
CA ARG A 96 -4.76 -8.48 -13.89
C ARG A 96 -5.93 -9.05 -13.07
N VAL A 97 -6.39 -8.32 -12.06
CA VAL A 97 -7.38 -8.82 -11.07
C VAL A 97 -8.68 -8.03 -11.10
N ARG A 98 -8.59 -6.69 -11.23
CA ARG A 98 -9.74 -5.78 -11.25
C ARG A 98 -10.56 -5.96 -12.52
N ARG A 99 -11.88 -5.95 -12.37
CA ARG A 99 -12.85 -5.95 -13.47
C ARG A 99 -13.58 -4.61 -13.51
N GLU A 100 -14.21 -4.33 -14.62
CA GLU A 100 -15.08 -3.15 -14.76
C GLU A 100 -16.17 -3.16 -13.68
N GLY A 101 -16.38 -2.01 -13.03
CA GLY A 101 -17.33 -1.86 -11.92
C GLY A 101 -16.85 -2.36 -10.56
N ASP A 102 -15.64 -2.95 -10.45
CA ASP A 102 -15.10 -3.31 -9.15
C ASP A 102 -14.62 -2.06 -8.39
N ALA A 103 -15.07 -1.90 -7.16
CA ALA A 103 -14.50 -0.94 -6.22
C ALA A 103 -13.03 -1.26 -5.97
N LEU A 104 -12.19 -0.23 -5.85
CA LEU A 104 -10.75 -0.38 -5.66
C LEU A 104 -10.27 0.36 -4.41
N VAL A 105 -9.48 -0.34 -3.59
CA VAL A 105 -8.72 0.21 -2.47
C VAL A 105 -7.24 -0.09 -2.70
N VAL A 106 -6.39 0.93 -2.64
CA VAL A 106 -4.92 0.78 -2.66
C VAL A 106 -4.36 1.29 -1.34
N CYS A 107 -3.54 0.50 -0.67
CA CYS A 107 -3.01 0.87 0.65
C CYS A 107 -1.59 0.34 0.90
N GLY A 108 -0.94 0.90 1.91
CA GLY A 108 0.34 0.44 2.42
C GLY A 108 1.33 1.56 2.71
N ASP A 109 2.53 1.19 3.12
CA ASP A 109 3.67 2.11 3.21
C ASP A 109 4.20 2.37 1.80
N LEU A 110 3.77 3.46 1.18
CA LEU A 110 4.21 3.81 -0.17
C LEU A 110 5.61 4.45 -0.19
N ASN A 111 6.14 4.86 0.96
CA ASN A 111 7.45 5.50 1.11
C ASN A 111 7.66 6.74 0.22
N VAL A 112 6.60 7.52 -0.03
CA VAL A 112 6.61 8.73 -0.85
C VAL A 112 6.17 9.97 -0.05
N LEU A 113 6.42 11.15 -0.60
CA LEU A 113 5.89 12.42 -0.09
C LEU A 113 4.46 12.65 -0.60
N PRO A 114 3.67 13.54 0.04
CA PRO A 114 2.30 13.83 -0.36
C PRO A 114 2.12 14.39 -1.78
N ASP A 115 3.15 14.99 -2.34
CA ASP A 115 3.21 15.59 -3.67
C ASP A 115 3.84 14.67 -4.74
N SER A 116 3.99 13.38 -4.43
CA SER A 116 4.59 12.40 -5.34
C SER A 116 3.74 12.16 -6.58
N THR A 117 4.41 12.00 -7.73
CA THR A 117 3.82 11.56 -9.02
C THR A 117 3.15 10.18 -8.92
N THR A 118 3.45 9.39 -7.89
CA THR A 118 2.72 8.16 -7.55
C THR A 118 1.21 8.40 -7.48
N PHE A 119 0.78 9.50 -6.88
CA PHE A 119 -0.66 9.81 -6.74
C PHE A 119 -1.29 10.27 -8.05
N GLU A 120 -0.54 10.91 -8.94
CA GLU A 120 -0.99 11.26 -10.30
C GLU A 120 -1.23 9.99 -11.12
N ILE A 121 -0.30 9.03 -11.07
CA ILE A 121 -0.41 7.74 -11.78
C ILE A 121 -1.60 6.94 -11.23
N LEU A 122 -1.71 6.80 -9.92
CA LEU A 122 -2.83 6.08 -9.29
C LEU A 122 -4.17 6.80 -9.51
N GLY A 123 -4.16 8.13 -9.59
CA GLY A 123 -5.31 8.96 -9.91
C GLY A 123 -5.94 8.65 -11.28
N GLN A 124 -5.16 8.16 -12.25
CA GLN A 124 -5.66 7.71 -13.55
C GLN A 124 -6.62 6.50 -13.44
N LEU A 125 -6.55 5.75 -12.33
CA LEU A 125 -7.50 4.68 -12.00
C LEU A 125 -8.79 5.19 -11.32
N GLY A 126 -8.96 6.52 -11.20
CA GLY A 126 -10.07 7.14 -10.48
C GLY A 126 -9.92 7.09 -8.97
N LEU A 127 -8.69 6.97 -8.46
CA LEU A 127 -8.42 6.87 -7.02
C LEU A 127 -8.28 8.24 -6.36
N ILE A 128 -8.83 8.35 -5.15
CA ILE A 128 -8.75 9.51 -4.27
C ILE A 128 -7.91 9.10 -3.05
N GLU A 129 -6.85 9.84 -2.77
CA GLU A 129 -5.98 9.63 -1.61
C GLU A 129 -6.66 10.20 -0.35
N LEU A 130 -6.76 9.41 0.73
CA LEU A 130 -7.57 9.77 1.89
C LEU A 130 -6.78 10.46 3.01
N VAL A 131 -5.48 10.26 3.14
CA VAL A 131 -4.71 10.79 4.27
C VAL A 131 -4.61 12.31 4.17
N THR A 132 -4.09 12.83 3.07
CA THR A 132 -3.89 14.27 2.90
C THR A 132 -5.18 14.98 2.52
N SER A 133 -6.04 14.38 1.69
CA SER A 133 -7.32 14.97 1.30
C SER A 133 -8.28 15.17 2.48
N ARG A 134 -8.12 14.38 3.55
CA ARG A 134 -8.87 14.53 4.80
C ARG A 134 -8.12 15.31 5.88
N GLY A 135 -7.00 15.92 5.54
CA GLY A 135 -6.26 16.84 6.43
C GLY A 135 -5.44 16.16 7.54
N PHE A 136 -5.12 14.85 7.42
CA PHE A 136 -4.22 14.23 8.38
C PHE A 136 -2.79 14.72 8.17
N ALA A 137 -2.12 15.06 9.29
CA ALA A 137 -0.76 15.62 9.28
C ALA A 137 0.35 14.56 9.19
N GLY A 138 0.01 13.31 8.93
CA GLY A 138 0.96 12.20 8.75
C GLY A 138 0.46 10.89 9.32
N THR A 139 1.25 9.85 9.08
CA THR A 139 0.96 8.46 9.46
C THR A 139 2.06 7.84 10.32
N ARG A 140 2.99 8.65 10.82
CA ARG A 140 4.03 8.24 11.77
C ARG A 140 3.65 8.59 13.20
N THR A 141 4.04 7.74 14.14
CA THR A 141 3.88 7.94 15.59
C THR A 141 5.08 8.71 16.18
N SER A 142 5.07 8.93 17.49
CA SER A 142 6.20 9.53 18.21
C SER A 142 7.44 8.63 18.24
N LEU A 143 7.27 7.32 18.01
CA LEU A 143 8.35 6.35 17.95
C LEU A 143 9.21 6.47 16.69
N TYR A 144 8.77 7.24 15.68
CA TYR A 144 9.56 7.52 14.49
C TYR A 144 10.58 8.65 14.78
N PRO A 145 11.90 8.35 14.75
CA PRO A 145 12.92 9.27 15.25
C PRO A 145 13.32 10.39 14.28
N LYS A 146 12.75 10.41 13.05
CA LYS A 146 13.12 11.35 12.00
C LYS A 146 11.99 12.32 11.69
N ASP A 147 12.34 13.41 11.01
CA ASP A 147 11.38 14.27 10.34
C ASP A 147 10.70 13.51 9.17
N GLY A 148 9.57 14.01 8.71
CA GLY A 148 8.82 13.37 7.61
C GLY A 148 7.78 12.39 8.11
N ARG A 149 6.57 12.93 8.32
CA ARG A 149 5.48 12.23 9.00
C ARG A 149 4.63 11.35 8.10
N PHE A 150 4.85 11.37 6.79
CA PHE A 150 4.09 10.58 5.82
C PHE A 150 4.87 9.35 5.36
N ALA A 151 4.18 8.23 5.26
CA ALA A 151 4.69 6.98 4.69
C ALA A 151 3.55 6.11 4.16
N ASP A 152 2.50 5.96 4.98
CA ASP A 152 1.38 5.07 4.74
C ASP A 152 0.25 5.87 4.11
N TYR A 153 -0.40 5.29 3.12
CA TYR A 153 -1.50 5.92 2.41
C TYR A 153 -2.61 4.91 2.15
N MET A 154 -3.79 5.45 1.93
CA MET A 154 -4.98 4.70 1.53
C MET A 154 -5.71 5.50 0.46
N LEU A 155 -5.93 4.86 -0.68
CA LEU A 155 -6.64 5.44 -1.81
C LEU A 155 -7.85 4.57 -2.12
N VAL A 156 -8.94 5.20 -2.51
CA VAL A 156 -10.18 4.51 -2.88
C VAL A 156 -10.72 5.02 -4.21
N SER A 157 -11.36 4.17 -5.00
CA SER A 157 -12.07 4.62 -6.19
C SER A 157 -13.31 5.45 -5.82
N ALA A 158 -13.69 6.38 -6.69
CA ALA A 158 -14.71 7.37 -6.41
C ALA A 158 -16.11 6.79 -6.10
N ASP A 159 -16.37 5.55 -6.51
CA ASP A 159 -17.58 4.79 -6.24
C ASP A 159 -17.63 4.14 -4.86
N VAL A 160 -16.51 4.18 -4.11
CA VAL A 160 -16.45 3.67 -2.73
C VAL A 160 -17.10 4.66 -1.77
N ASN A 161 -18.18 4.25 -1.13
CA ASN A 161 -18.79 5.02 -0.05
C ASN A 161 -17.98 4.88 1.24
N VAL A 162 -17.10 5.84 1.52
CA VAL A 162 -16.29 5.84 2.74
C VAL A 162 -17.11 6.35 3.91
N THR A 163 -17.53 5.45 4.80
CA THR A 163 -18.30 5.79 6.01
C THR A 163 -17.39 6.22 7.17
N ARG A 164 -16.16 5.69 7.23
CA ARG A 164 -15.16 6.10 8.22
C ARG A 164 -13.75 5.92 7.65
N PHE A 165 -12.87 6.88 7.94
CA PHE A 165 -11.43 6.74 7.72
C PHE A 165 -10.67 7.39 8.88
N GLU A 166 -9.72 6.65 9.44
CA GLU A 166 -8.91 7.11 10.56
C GLU A 166 -7.43 6.75 10.41
N VAL A 167 -6.58 7.66 10.86
CA VAL A 167 -5.18 7.40 11.20
C VAL A 167 -5.12 7.17 12.71
N VAL A 168 -5.03 5.90 13.13
CA VAL A 168 -5.14 5.51 14.55
C VAL A 168 -3.84 5.81 15.27
N ARG A 169 -3.86 6.79 16.17
CA ARG A 169 -2.67 7.27 16.86
C ARG A 169 -2.44 6.62 18.23
N GLN A 170 -3.46 6.01 18.81
CA GLN A 170 -3.39 5.41 20.14
C GLN A 170 -4.10 4.04 20.15
N PRO A 171 -3.51 3.04 20.83
CA PRO A 171 -2.19 3.05 21.45
C PRO A 171 -1.04 3.06 20.41
N GLU A 172 0.09 3.67 20.75
CA GLU A 172 1.30 3.59 19.91
C GLU A 172 1.98 2.23 20.08
N VAL A 173 1.91 1.39 19.04
CA VAL A 173 2.47 0.03 19.03
C VAL A 173 3.58 -0.14 17.99
N SER A 174 3.77 0.86 17.15
CA SER A 174 4.76 0.90 16.05
C SER A 174 5.12 2.35 15.77
N ASP A 175 6.18 2.58 15.01
CA ASP A 175 6.50 3.88 14.43
C ASP A 175 5.58 4.28 13.26
N HIS A 176 4.66 3.40 12.86
CA HIS A 176 3.56 3.64 11.93
C HIS A 176 2.21 3.65 12.65
N CYS A 177 1.32 4.54 12.24
CA CYS A 177 -0.08 4.50 12.63
C CYS A 177 -0.85 3.50 11.78
N PRO A 178 -1.71 2.64 12.36
CA PRO A 178 -2.70 1.90 11.58
C PRO A 178 -3.64 2.86 10.84
N LEU A 179 -4.01 2.48 9.62
CA LEU A 179 -5.07 3.13 8.85
C LEU A 179 -6.32 2.26 8.91
N LEU A 180 -7.44 2.82 9.33
CA LEU A 180 -8.74 2.17 9.39
C LEU A 180 -9.66 2.75 8.32
N LEU A 181 -10.25 1.88 7.52
CA LEU A 181 -11.24 2.23 6.51
C LEU A 181 -12.51 1.41 6.72
N GLU A 182 -13.64 2.08 6.82
CA GLU A 182 -14.97 1.46 6.73
C GLU A 182 -15.67 1.95 5.47
N ILE A 183 -16.23 1.02 4.72
CA ILE A 183 -16.95 1.29 3.48
C ILE A 183 -18.36 0.71 3.57
N GLY A 184 -19.34 1.45 3.06
CA GLY A 184 -20.76 1.07 3.05
C GLY A 184 -21.28 0.66 1.67
#